data_c516c988c685ffd342615efe270a5ec0
#
_entry.id   c516c988c685ffd342615efe270a5ec0
#
_cell.length_a   1.000
_cell.length_b   1.000
_cell.length_c   1.000
_cell.angle_alpha   90.00
_cell.angle_beta   90.00
_cell.angle_gamma   90.00
#
_symmetry.space_group_name_H-M   'P 1'
#
loop_
_entity.id
_entity.type
_entity.pdbx_description
1 polymer ?
#
loop_
_entity_poly.entity_id
_entity_poly.type
_entity_poly.pdbx_seq_one_letter_code
_entity_poly.pdbx_strand_id
1 'polypeptide(L)'
;MAAKKSAKKSSSKGFDKSKLPSRYTSVGPASAPHRAFYYAMGMTDSEIAQPFVGVATTWNEAAPCNIALMRQAQAAKKGVAAAGGTPREFCTITVTDGIAMGHEGMRSSLVSREVIADSVELTMRGHCYDALVGIAGCDKSLPGMMMAMLRLNVPSVFIYGGTILPGRFKGKDVTVVDVFEAVGQHSAGKFSDVDLHELECAACPSGGSCGGQFTANTMACVSEAIGLALPGSSGTPAPYESRDSYCEASGVAVMN
;
A
#
# COMPACT_ATOMS: atom_id res chain seq x y z
N MET A 1 -17.91 40.60 -29.51
CA MET A 1 -18.28 39.19 -29.75
C MET A 1 -17.25 38.31 -29.08
N ALA A 2 -17.56 37.78 -27.91
CA ALA A 2 -16.65 36.92 -27.11
C ALA A 2 -17.03 35.46 -27.36
N ALA A 3 -16.13 34.70 -27.94
CA ALA A 3 -16.30 33.27 -28.20
C ALA A 3 -16.32 32.48 -26.88
N LYS A 4 -17.46 31.90 -26.51
CA LYS A 4 -17.56 30.90 -25.43
C LYS A 4 -16.80 29.64 -25.83
N LYS A 5 -15.64 29.40 -25.20
CA LYS A 5 -14.97 28.09 -25.24
C LYS A 5 -15.85 27.07 -24.53
N SER A 6 -16.45 26.17 -25.30
CA SER A 6 -17.13 24.99 -24.81
C SER A 6 -16.09 24.09 -24.11
N ALA A 7 -16.20 23.97 -22.78
CA ALA A 7 -15.47 22.94 -22.03
C ALA A 7 -16.03 21.58 -22.47
N LYS A 8 -15.20 20.73 -23.08
CA LYS A 8 -15.51 19.33 -23.32
C LYS A 8 -15.79 18.68 -21.96
N LYS A 9 -17.06 18.33 -21.68
CA LYS A 9 -17.41 17.40 -20.61
C LYS A 9 -16.70 16.09 -20.89
N SER A 10 -15.74 15.72 -20.05
CA SER A 10 -15.24 14.36 -20.00
C SER A 10 -16.46 13.47 -19.67
N SER A 11 -16.72 12.47 -20.49
CA SER A 11 -17.76 11.48 -20.22
C SER A 11 -17.29 10.65 -19.04
N SER A 12 -17.67 11.01 -17.82
CA SER A 12 -17.60 10.12 -16.67
C SER A 12 -18.40 8.87 -17.04
N LYS A 13 -17.81 7.69 -16.99
CA LYS A 13 -18.55 6.43 -16.98
C LYS A 13 -19.56 6.57 -15.85
N GLY A 14 -20.86 6.64 -16.18
CA GLY A 14 -21.91 6.87 -15.18
C GLY A 14 -22.05 5.64 -14.29
N PHE A 15 -21.47 5.68 -13.09
CA PHE A 15 -21.71 4.68 -12.07
C PHE A 15 -23.12 4.84 -11.52
N ASP A 16 -23.86 3.74 -11.45
CA ASP A 16 -25.17 3.72 -10.79
C ASP A 16 -24.97 3.50 -9.28
N LYS A 17 -24.89 4.59 -8.53
CA LYS A 17 -24.68 4.58 -7.08
C LYS A 17 -25.70 3.70 -6.34
N SER A 18 -26.92 3.56 -6.87
CA SER A 18 -27.98 2.75 -6.25
C SER A 18 -27.66 1.24 -6.22
N LYS A 19 -26.70 0.80 -7.04
CA LYS A 19 -26.25 -0.60 -7.11
C LYS A 19 -25.00 -0.89 -6.29
N LEU A 20 -24.36 0.15 -5.75
CA LEU A 20 -23.10 0.04 -5.01
C LEU A 20 -23.35 -0.14 -3.50
N PRO A 21 -22.47 -0.81 -2.76
CA PRO A 21 -22.52 -0.89 -1.29
C PRO A 21 -22.67 0.46 -0.61
N SER A 22 -21.95 1.48 -1.08
CA SER A 22 -21.96 2.83 -0.52
C SER A 22 -23.33 3.56 -0.62
N ARG A 23 -24.32 2.99 -1.34
CA ARG A 23 -25.68 3.52 -1.32
C ARG A 23 -26.28 3.59 0.08
N TYR A 24 -25.93 2.65 0.94
CA TYR A 24 -26.46 2.57 2.31
C TYR A 24 -26.08 3.76 3.18
N THR A 25 -25.00 4.46 2.83
CA THR A 25 -24.50 5.62 3.57
C THR A 25 -24.64 6.94 2.81
N SER A 26 -25.03 6.90 1.52
CA SER A 26 -25.04 8.10 0.68
C SER A 26 -26.37 8.41 0.00
N VAL A 27 -27.27 7.42 -0.19
CA VAL A 27 -28.48 7.61 -1.00
C VAL A 27 -29.74 7.68 -0.10
N GLY A 28 -30.65 8.61 -0.45
CA GLY A 28 -31.96 8.75 0.19
C GLY A 28 -31.97 9.53 1.51
N PRO A 29 -33.17 9.86 2.04
CA PRO A 29 -33.31 10.65 3.26
C PRO A 29 -32.75 9.98 4.50
N ALA A 30 -32.87 8.66 4.61
CA ALA A 30 -32.37 7.88 5.76
C ALA A 30 -30.84 7.97 5.92
N SER A 31 -30.11 8.27 4.84
CA SER A 31 -28.65 8.46 4.86
C SER A 31 -28.22 9.91 5.18
N ALA A 32 -29.14 10.81 5.49
CA ALA A 32 -28.79 12.19 5.84
C ALA A 32 -27.82 12.30 7.01
N PRO A 33 -27.94 11.53 8.12
CA PRO A 33 -26.94 11.55 9.20
C PRO A 33 -25.53 11.14 8.73
N HIS A 34 -25.43 10.13 7.86
CA HIS A 34 -24.13 9.69 7.32
C HIS A 34 -23.51 10.78 6.45
N ARG A 35 -24.31 11.44 5.59
CA ARG A 35 -23.83 12.56 4.75
C ARG A 35 -23.39 13.76 5.60
N ALA A 36 -24.02 14.00 6.75
CA ALA A 36 -23.58 15.05 7.66
C ALA A 36 -22.13 14.81 8.13
N PHE A 37 -21.74 13.56 8.40
CA PHE A 37 -20.34 13.21 8.70
C PHE A 37 -19.42 13.38 7.47
N TYR A 38 -19.89 13.07 6.28
CA TYR A 38 -19.12 13.28 5.06
C TYR A 38 -18.84 14.76 4.81
N TYR A 39 -19.82 15.63 5.01
CA TYR A 39 -19.62 17.09 4.93
C TYR A 39 -18.67 17.60 6.01
N ALA A 40 -18.73 17.05 7.21
CA ALA A 40 -17.78 17.37 8.28
C ALA A 40 -16.33 17.01 7.93
N MET A 41 -16.14 16.00 7.07
CA MET A 41 -14.83 15.63 6.50
C MET A 41 -14.46 16.43 5.24
N GLY A 42 -15.22 17.46 4.89
CA GLY A 42 -14.98 18.32 3.73
C GLY A 42 -15.39 17.73 2.37
N MET A 43 -16.20 16.67 2.35
CA MET A 43 -16.68 16.09 1.09
C MET A 43 -17.75 16.98 0.45
N THR A 44 -17.72 17.04 -0.87
CA THR A 44 -18.73 17.71 -1.70
C THR A 44 -19.85 16.76 -2.11
N ASP A 45 -20.98 17.30 -2.58
CA ASP A 45 -22.08 16.51 -3.15
C ASP A 45 -21.62 15.62 -4.30
N SER A 46 -20.73 16.11 -5.14
CA SER A 46 -20.18 15.35 -6.26
C SER A 46 -19.34 14.16 -5.82
N GLU A 47 -18.54 14.31 -4.77
CA GLU A 47 -17.75 13.23 -4.20
C GLU A 47 -18.62 12.18 -3.50
N ILE A 48 -19.69 12.62 -2.82
CA ILE A 48 -20.65 11.71 -2.18
C ILE A 48 -21.41 10.88 -3.22
N ALA A 49 -21.64 11.45 -4.40
CA ALA A 49 -22.32 10.75 -5.49
C ALA A 49 -21.44 9.74 -6.24
N GLN A 50 -20.12 9.82 -6.10
CA GLN A 50 -19.16 8.91 -6.74
C GLN A 50 -19.02 7.59 -5.96
N PRO A 51 -18.49 6.49 -6.59
CA PRO A 51 -18.09 5.28 -5.88
C PRO A 51 -17.06 5.59 -4.81
N PHE A 52 -17.19 4.96 -3.63
CA PHE A 52 -16.23 5.08 -2.54
C PHE A 52 -15.18 4.00 -2.65
N VAL A 53 -13.92 4.39 -2.75
CA VAL A 53 -12.79 3.47 -2.85
C VAL A 53 -11.97 3.53 -1.57
N GLY A 54 -11.91 2.43 -0.83
CA GLY A 54 -11.00 2.30 0.30
C GLY A 54 -9.55 2.23 -0.22
N VAL A 55 -8.67 3.03 0.37
CA VAL A 55 -7.22 2.97 0.14
C VAL A 55 -6.58 2.53 1.44
N ALA A 56 -6.40 1.21 1.59
CA ALA A 56 -5.82 0.62 2.78
C ALA A 56 -4.30 0.63 2.69
N THR A 57 -3.62 1.14 3.71
CA THR A 57 -2.17 1.14 3.80
C THR A 57 -1.68 0.48 5.08
N THR A 58 -0.46 -0.04 5.06
CA THR A 58 0.27 -0.43 6.25
C THR A 58 1.34 0.60 6.62
N TRP A 59 1.13 1.86 6.24
CA TRP A 59 2.06 2.93 6.55
C TRP A 59 2.31 3.06 8.05
N ASN A 60 3.57 3.15 8.42
CA ASN A 60 4.05 3.53 9.74
C ASN A 60 5.52 3.94 9.67
N GLU A 61 6.06 4.48 10.75
CA GLU A 61 7.46 4.86 10.90
C GLU A 61 8.32 3.75 11.55
N ALA A 62 7.71 2.62 11.90
CA ALA A 62 8.38 1.53 12.62
C ALA A 62 9.28 0.66 11.73
N ALA A 63 9.18 0.79 10.40
CA ALA A 63 9.92 -0.05 9.49
C ALA A 63 10.22 0.63 8.15
N PRO A 64 11.40 0.41 7.56
CA PRO A 64 11.78 1.02 6.28
C PRO A 64 10.85 0.63 5.13
N CYS A 65 10.27 -0.57 5.17
CA CYS A 65 9.34 -1.06 4.16
C CYS A 65 8.00 -0.30 4.12
N ASN A 66 7.66 0.47 5.17
CA ASN A 66 6.37 1.14 5.29
C ASN A 66 6.44 2.66 5.20
N ILE A 67 7.59 3.28 5.40
CA ILE A 67 7.72 4.75 5.44
C ILE A 67 7.35 5.44 4.13
N ALA A 68 7.51 4.79 2.98
CA ALA A 68 7.18 5.33 1.66
C ALA A 68 5.69 5.18 1.29
N LEU A 69 4.91 4.39 2.04
CA LEU A 69 3.54 4.02 1.65
C LEU A 69 2.58 5.19 1.70
N MET A 70 2.81 6.20 2.56
CA MET A 70 2.00 7.40 2.59
C MET A 70 2.06 8.17 1.25
N ARG A 71 3.25 8.36 0.69
CA ARG A 71 3.44 9.00 -0.61
C ARG A 71 2.73 8.21 -1.72
N GLN A 72 2.86 6.90 -1.69
CA GLN A 72 2.24 5.98 -2.66
C GLN A 72 0.72 6.01 -2.57
N ALA A 73 0.15 6.11 -1.36
CA ALA A 73 -1.28 6.26 -1.17
C ALA A 73 -1.81 7.56 -1.81
N GLN A 74 -1.06 8.67 -1.70
CA GLN A 74 -1.46 9.92 -2.36
C GLN A 74 -1.48 9.77 -3.88
N ALA A 75 -0.52 9.06 -4.47
CA ALA A 75 -0.52 8.77 -5.92
C ALA A 75 -1.71 7.88 -6.32
N ALA A 76 -2.01 6.82 -5.56
CA ALA A 76 -3.17 5.97 -5.81
C ALA A 76 -4.49 6.75 -5.72
N LYS A 77 -4.63 7.63 -4.73
CA LYS A 77 -5.81 8.50 -4.57
C LYS A 77 -6.00 9.43 -5.76
N LYS A 78 -4.92 9.97 -6.35
CA LYS A 78 -5.01 10.77 -7.59
C LYS A 78 -5.60 9.95 -8.72
N GLY A 79 -5.14 8.71 -8.91
CA GLY A 79 -5.66 7.80 -9.93
C GLY A 79 -7.14 7.50 -9.76
N VAL A 80 -7.58 7.19 -8.55
CA VAL A 80 -8.99 6.96 -8.21
C VAL A 80 -9.84 8.20 -8.53
N ALA A 81 -9.41 9.38 -8.07
CA ALA A 81 -10.14 10.62 -8.30
C ALA A 81 -10.21 10.99 -9.80
N ALA A 82 -9.11 10.81 -10.54
CA ALA A 82 -9.05 11.04 -11.98
C ALA A 82 -10.03 10.13 -12.76
N ALA A 83 -10.26 8.92 -12.25
CA ALA A 83 -11.21 7.96 -12.84
C ALA A 83 -12.66 8.11 -12.34
N GLY A 84 -12.96 9.14 -11.52
CA GLY A 84 -14.31 9.46 -11.06
C GLY A 84 -14.77 8.70 -9.81
N GLY A 85 -13.83 8.23 -8.99
CA GLY A 85 -14.08 7.66 -7.67
C GLY A 85 -13.71 8.62 -6.54
N THR A 86 -14.22 8.36 -5.34
CA THR A 86 -13.89 9.09 -4.13
C THR A 86 -13.02 8.23 -3.23
N PRO A 87 -11.69 8.47 -3.18
CA PRO A 87 -10.79 7.66 -2.37
C PRO A 87 -10.89 8.01 -0.89
N ARG A 88 -10.83 7.00 -0.03
CA ARG A 88 -10.79 7.13 1.44
C ARG A 88 -9.66 6.28 2.00
N GLU A 89 -8.63 6.94 2.47
CA GLU A 89 -7.43 6.32 3.04
C GLU A 89 -7.66 5.94 4.49
N PHE A 90 -7.17 4.75 4.85
CA PHE A 90 -7.08 4.28 6.23
C PHE A 90 -5.87 3.37 6.40
N CYS A 91 -5.39 3.25 7.62
CA CYS A 91 -4.22 2.44 7.94
C CYS A 91 -4.61 1.17 8.71
N THR A 92 -3.85 0.11 8.48
CA THR A 92 -3.80 -1.09 9.32
C THR A 92 -2.39 -1.29 9.85
N ILE A 93 -2.21 -2.26 10.75
CA ILE A 93 -0.91 -2.52 11.41
C ILE A 93 0.09 -3.19 10.47
N THR A 94 1.34 -3.16 10.86
CA THR A 94 2.40 -4.04 10.35
C THR A 94 3.36 -4.41 11.50
N VAL A 95 3.82 -5.65 11.50
CA VAL A 95 4.98 -6.12 12.25
C VAL A 95 6.07 -6.44 11.24
N THR A 96 7.25 -5.84 11.42
CA THR A 96 8.38 -6.03 10.51
C THR A 96 9.22 -7.20 10.96
N ASP A 97 9.26 -8.27 10.15
CA ASP A 97 10.02 -9.47 10.46
C ASP A 97 11.50 -9.19 10.71
N GLY A 98 12.12 -8.33 9.90
CA GLY A 98 13.53 -7.98 10.04
C GLY A 98 13.91 -7.34 11.39
N ILE A 99 12.96 -6.63 12.03
CA ILE A 99 13.15 -6.04 13.37
C ILE A 99 12.71 -7.02 14.46
N ALA A 100 11.68 -7.83 14.21
CA ALA A 100 11.16 -8.80 15.17
C ALA A 100 11.98 -10.09 15.25
N MET A 101 12.86 -10.35 14.28
CA MET A 101 13.65 -11.57 14.17
C MET A 101 14.64 -11.73 15.34
N GLY A 102 14.77 -12.97 15.84
CA GLY A 102 15.73 -13.30 16.88
C GLY A 102 15.28 -13.04 18.33
N HIS A 103 14.05 -12.54 18.54
CA HIS A 103 13.48 -12.32 19.87
C HIS A 103 11.96 -12.62 19.91
N GLU A 104 11.36 -12.52 21.11
CA GLU A 104 9.93 -12.83 21.34
C GLU A 104 8.95 -12.07 20.40
N GLY A 105 9.31 -10.89 19.93
CA GLY A 105 8.50 -10.10 18.98
C GLY A 105 8.14 -10.85 17.70
N MET A 106 8.96 -11.82 17.29
CA MET A 106 8.70 -12.63 16.09
C MET A 106 7.40 -13.44 16.19
N ARG A 107 6.95 -13.78 17.39
CA ARG A 107 5.66 -14.45 17.61
C ARG A 107 4.46 -13.61 17.17
N SER A 108 4.61 -12.28 17.18
CA SER A 108 3.58 -11.35 16.71
C SER A 108 3.54 -11.22 15.19
N SER A 109 4.61 -11.54 14.50
CA SER A 109 4.72 -11.38 13.05
C SER A 109 3.66 -12.19 12.30
N LEU A 110 3.64 -13.50 12.46
CA LEU A 110 2.71 -14.37 11.72
C LEU A 110 1.24 -14.06 12.04
N VAL A 111 0.92 -13.79 13.31
CA VAL A 111 -0.42 -13.45 13.76
C VAL A 111 -0.91 -12.13 13.16
N SER A 112 0.00 -11.17 12.93
CA SER A 112 -0.35 -9.86 12.35
C SER A 112 -1.03 -9.98 10.99
N ARG A 113 -0.75 -11.02 10.21
CA ARG A 113 -1.37 -11.28 8.92
C ARG A 113 -2.89 -11.35 9.00
N GLU A 114 -3.41 -12.10 9.99
CA GLU A 114 -4.87 -12.24 10.21
C GLU A 114 -5.47 -10.91 10.70
N VAL A 115 -4.80 -10.23 11.64
CA VAL A 115 -5.26 -8.94 12.16
C VAL A 115 -5.33 -7.88 11.05
N ILE A 116 -4.36 -7.87 10.13
CA ILE A 116 -4.38 -6.99 8.95
C ILE A 116 -5.60 -7.29 8.10
N ALA A 117 -5.81 -8.56 7.76
CA ALA A 117 -6.94 -8.98 6.94
C ALA A 117 -8.28 -8.61 7.59
N ASP A 118 -8.44 -8.89 8.88
CA ASP A 118 -9.65 -8.58 9.64
C ASP A 118 -9.91 -7.08 9.72
N SER A 119 -8.90 -6.27 10.03
CA SER A 119 -9.06 -4.82 10.17
C SER A 119 -9.46 -4.15 8.85
N VAL A 120 -8.88 -4.59 7.74
CA VAL A 120 -9.23 -4.09 6.41
C VAL A 120 -10.66 -4.51 6.04
N GLU A 121 -11.02 -5.77 6.26
CA GLU A 121 -12.37 -6.27 5.99
C GLU A 121 -13.42 -5.52 6.80
N LEU A 122 -13.20 -5.33 8.11
CA LEU A 122 -14.11 -4.60 8.99
C LEU A 122 -14.29 -3.14 8.56
N THR A 123 -13.21 -2.47 8.20
CA THR A 123 -13.25 -1.07 7.73
C THR A 123 -14.04 -0.96 6.43
N MET A 124 -13.74 -1.80 5.46
CA MET A 124 -14.40 -1.80 4.15
C MET A 124 -15.90 -2.07 4.27
N ARG A 125 -16.29 -3.09 5.05
CA ARG A 125 -17.70 -3.46 5.28
C ARG A 125 -18.43 -2.41 6.11
N GLY A 126 -17.82 -1.95 7.21
CA GLY A 126 -18.43 -0.98 8.12
C GLY A 126 -18.71 0.38 7.47
N HIS A 127 -17.85 0.82 6.55
CA HIS A 127 -18.03 2.07 5.81
C HIS A 127 -18.69 1.88 4.43
N CYS A 128 -19.06 0.66 4.08
CA CYS A 128 -19.70 0.32 2.80
C CYS A 128 -18.90 0.78 1.58
N TYR A 129 -17.57 0.61 1.58
CA TYR A 129 -16.75 0.99 0.43
C TYR A 129 -16.96 0.02 -0.73
N ASP A 130 -16.94 0.55 -1.95
CA ASP A 130 -17.33 -0.15 -3.17
C ASP A 130 -16.17 -0.92 -3.82
N ALA A 131 -14.93 -0.47 -3.60
CA ALA A 131 -13.73 -1.04 -4.16
C ALA A 131 -12.53 -0.80 -3.21
N LEU A 132 -11.43 -1.55 -3.40
CA LEU A 132 -10.26 -1.52 -2.54
C LEU A 132 -8.97 -1.35 -3.35
N VAL A 133 -8.16 -0.36 -2.98
CA VAL A 133 -6.73 -0.32 -3.29
C VAL A 133 -5.97 -0.66 -2.02
N GLY A 134 -5.23 -1.77 -2.03
CA GLY A 134 -4.45 -2.20 -0.87
C GLY A 134 -2.96 -2.02 -1.10
N ILE A 135 -2.30 -1.29 -0.20
CA ILE A 135 -0.88 -0.94 -0.30
C ILE A 135 -0.14 -1.52 0.90
N ALA A 136 0.83 -2.40 0.63
CA ALA A 136 1.60 -3.06 1.67
C ALA A 136 3.08 -3.18 1.30
N GLY A 137 3.97 -3.13 2.31
CA GLY A 137 5.41 -3.11 2.10
C GLY A 137 6.21 -4.17 2.85
N CYS A 138 5.61 -4.91 3.78
CA CYS A 138 6.34 -5.82 4.66
C CYS A 138 5.82 -7.26 4.61
N ASP A 139 6.60 -8.17 5.10
CA ASP A 139 6.53 -9.63 5.02
C ASP A 139 5.10 -10.19 5.19
N LYS A 140 4.44 -9.90 6.31
CA LYS A 140 3.09 -10.40 6.59
C LYS A 140 1.99 -9.45 6.12
N SER A 141 2.32 -8.19 5.85
CA SER A 141 1.33 -7.21 5.40
C SER A 141 0.88 -7.44 3.96
N LEU A 142 1.77 -7.96 3.08
CA LEU A 142 1.37 -8.30 1.72
C LEU A 142 0.31 -9.41 1.70
N PRO A 143 0.58 -10.60 2.26
CA PRO A 143 -0.43 -11.66 2.26
C PRO A 143 -1.68 -11.28 3.07
N GLY A 144 -1.56 -10.55 4.17
CA GLY A 144 -2.70 -10.07 4.94
C GLY A 144 -3.63 -9.16 4.13
N MET A 145 -3.07 -8.24 3.36
CA MET A 145 -3.85 -7.37 2.47
C MET A 145 -4.52 -8.16 1.35
N MET A 146 -3.82 -9.11 0.72
CA MET A 146 -4.40 -9.98 -0.31
C MET A 146 -5.52 -10.87 0.27
N MET A 147 -5.37 -11.39 1.48
CA MET A 147 -6.42 -12.12 2.18
C MET A 147 -7.69 -11.28 2.36
N ALA A 148 -7.54 -10.01 2.76
CA ALA A 148 -8.67 -9.08 2.87
C ALA A 148 -9.39 -8.89 1.53
N MET A 149 -8.64 -8.70 0.45
CA MET A 149 -9.20 -8.56 -0.91
C MET A 149 -10.03 -9.77 -1.31
N LEU A 150 -9.51 -10.98 -1.06
CA LEU A 150 -10.21 -12.23 -1.40
C LEU A 150 -11.46 -12.44 -0.55
N ARG A 151 -11.42 -12.10 0.75
CA ARG A 151 -12.57 -12.21 1.66
C ARG A 151 -13.67 -11.20 1.30
N LEU A 152 -13.28 -9.99 0.92
CA LEU A 152 -14.22 -8.92 0.54
C LEU A 152 -14.92 -9.19 -0.78
N ASN A 153 -14.20 -9.78 -1.74
CA ASN A 153 -14.69 -10.04 -3.10
C ASN A 153 -15.32 -8.81 -3.77
N VAL A 154 -14.67 -7.65 -3.62
CA VAL A 154 -15.01 -6.40 -4.32
C VAL A 154 -13.90 -6.10 -5.35
N PRO A 155 -14.14 -5.24 -6.35
CA PRO A 155 -13.08 -4.77 -7.23
C PRO A 155 -11.88 -4.31 -6.42
N SER A 156 -10.71 -4.90 -6.68
CA SER A 156 -9.53 -4.64 -5.84
C SER A 156 -8.26 -4.64 -6.68
N VAL A 157 -7.32 -3.74 -6.35
CA VAL A 157 -5.97 -3.73 -6.91
C VAL A 157 -4.95 -3.65 -5.79
N PHE A 158 -3.99 -4.57 -5.82
CA PHE A 158 -2.89 -4.61 -4.86
C PHE A 158 -1.72 -3.76 -5.34
N ILE A 159 -1.07 -3.05 -4.41
CA ILE A 159 0.15 -2.27 -4.65
C ILE A 159 1.22 -2.75 -3.67
N TYR A 160 2.31 -3.24 -4.21
CA TYR A 160 3.54 -3.49 -3.45
C TYR A 160 4.29 -2.18 -3.21
N GLY A 161 4.75 -1.95 -1.99
CA GLY A 161 5.48 -0.72 -1.61
C GLY A 161 6.83 -0.53 -2.30
N GLY A 162 7.39 -1.56 -2.89
CA GLY A 162 8.69 -1.55 -3.56
C GLY A 162 9.85 -1.96 -2.68
N THR A 163 10.91 -2.45 -3.30
CA THR A 163 12.13 -2.89 -2.63
C THR A 163 13.01 -1.70 -2.24
N ILE A 164 13.85 -1.91 -1.22
CA ILE A 164 14.95 -1.00 -0.83
C ILE A 164 16.05 -1.02 -1.90
N LEU A 165 16.83 0.04 -2.01
CA LEU A 165 18.03 0.05 -2.84
C LEU A 165 19.17 -0.72 -2.14
N PRO A 166 20.11 -1.32 -2.89
CA PRO A 166 21.33 -1.84 -2.31
C PRO A 166 22.21 -0.70 -1.80
N GLY A 167 22.92 -0.96 -0.72
CA GLY A 167 23.96 -0.08 -0.20
C GLY A 167 25.32 -0.34 -0.85
N ARG A 168 26.33 0.43 -0.44
CA ARG A 168 27.72 0.23 -0.89
C ARG A 168 28.67 0.18 0.30
N PHE A 169 29.44 -0.89 0.40
CA PHE A 169 30.46 -1.07 1.42
C PHE A 169 31.76 -1.62 0.79
N LYS A 170 32.89 -0.94 1.05
CA LYS A 170 34.21 -1.30 0.50
C LYS A 170 34.19 -1.61 -1.00
N GLY A 171 33.44 -0.79 -1.78
CA GLY A 171 33.36 -0.91 -3.24
C GLY A 171 32.42 -1.99 -3.78
N LYS A 172 31.71 -2.72 -2.93
CA LYS A 172 30.71 -3.75 -3.29
C LYS A 172 29.30 -3.30 -2.96
N ASP A 173 28.32 -3.78 -3.72
CA ASP A 173 26.91 -3.65 -3.37
C ASP A 173 26.60 -4.59 -2.21
N VAL A 174 25.86 -4.08 -1.23
CA VAL A 174 25.51 -4.80 0.00
C VAL A 174 24.04 -4.62 0.34
N THR A 175 23.52 -5.56 1.08
CA THR A 175 22.12 -5.57 1.58
C THR A 175 22.12 -5.99 3.06
N VAL A 176 20.94 -6.07 3.67
CA VAL A 176 20.78 -6.58 5.03
C VAL A 176 21.32 -8.00 5.20
N VAL A 177 21.39 -8.80 4.12
CA VAL A 177 21.97 -10.17 4.17
C VAL A 177 23.45 -10.13 4.54
N ASP A 178 24.19 -9.18 3.96
CA ASP A 178 25.60 -9.00 4.25
C ASP A 178 25.83 -8.63 5.72
N VAL A 179 24.88 -7.89 6.33
CA VAL A 179 24.93 -7.58 7.77
C VAL A 179 24.73 -8.84 8.61
N PHE A 180 23.78 -9.71 8.27
CA PHE A 180 23.59 -10.99 8.97
C PHE A 180 24.85 -11.87 8.89
N GLU A 181 25.48 -11.95 7.72
CA GLU A 181 26.72 -12.69 7.53
C GLU A 181 27.88 -12.08 8.32
N ALA A 182 27.98 -10.74 8.35
CA ALA A 182 29.02 -10.01 9.09
C ALA A 182 28.89 -10.23 10.60
N VAL A 183 27.70 -10.37 11.17
CA VAL A 183 27.52 -10.74 12.59
C VAL A 183 28.17 -12.09 12.91
N GLY A 184 27.99 -13.08 12.02
CA GLY A 184 28.66 -14.38 12.16
C GLY A 184 30.18 -14.27 12.07
N GLN A 185 30.69 -13.47 11.13
CA GLN A 185 32.13 -13.23 10.96
C GLN A 185 32.73 -12.49 12.17
N HIS A 186 32.01 -11.48 12.69
CA HIS A 186 32.39 -10.74 13.88
C HIS A 186 32.49 -11.66 15.11
N SER A 187 31.49 -12.50 15.34
CA SER A 187 31.50 -13.49 16.43
C SER A 187 32.66 -14.49 16.32
N ALA A 188 33.15 -14.74 15.12
CA ALA A 188 34.32 -15.57 14.86
C ALA A 188 35.66 -14.79 14.91
N GLY A 189 35.65 -13.50 15.27
CA GLY A 189 36.84 -12.64 15.34
C GLY A 189 37.41 -12.26 13.96
N LYS A 190 36.66 -12.42 12.87
CA LYS A 190 37.10 -12.16 11.49
C LYS A 190 36.59 -10.81 10.93
N PHE A 191 35.78 -10.08 11.67
CA PHE A 191 35.23 -8.79 11.29
C PHE A 191 35.32 -7.82 12.48
N SER A 192 35.79 -6.60 12.27
CA SER A 192 35.99 -5.65 13.35
C SER A 192 34.68 -4.94 13.74
N ASP A 193 34.63 -4.38 14.98
CA ASP A 193 33.48 -3.53 15.41
C ASP A 193 33.29 -2.35 14.49
N VAL A 194 34.38 -1.73 14.02
CA VAL A 194 34.32 -0.57 13.10
C VAL A 194 33.73 -0.97 11.77
N ASP A 195 34.21 -2.07 11.18
CA ASP A 195 33.70 -2.56 9.89
C ASP A 195 32.21 -2.97 9.99
N LEU A 196 31.82 -3.59 11.11
CA LEU A 196 30.42 -3.96 11.34
C LEU A 196 29.53 -2.75 11.41
N HIS A 197 29.95 -1.71 12.14
CA HIS A 197 29.19 -0.45 12.23
C HIS A 197 29.11 0.28 10.90
N GLU A 198 30.19 0.35 10.13
CA GLU A 198 30.17 0.96 8.81
C GLU A 198 29.23 0.20 7.83
N LEU A 199 29.24 -1.15 7.89
CA LEU A 199 28.37 -1.98 7.06
C LEU A 199 26.89 -1.80 7.43
N GLU A 200 26.53 -1.82 8.73
CA GLU A 200 25.13 -1.62 9.17
C GLU A 200 24.58 -0.26 8.74
N CYS A 201 25.39 0.80 8.78
CA CYS A 201 25.01 2.12 8.31
C CYS A 201 24.83 2.21 6.80
N ALA A 202 25.53 1.38 6.03
CA ALA A 202 25.53 1.42 4.57
C ALA A 202 24.51 0.49 3.92
N ALA A 203 24.13 -0.61 4.56
CA ALA A 203 23.40 -1.71 3.93
C ALA A 203 21.96 -1.41 3.52
N CYS A 204 21.30 -0.44 4.19
CA CYS A 204 19.90 -0.09 3.98
C CYS A 204 19.74 1.42 3.70
N PRO A 205 20.13 1.92 2.51
CA PRO A 205 20.27 3.35 2.26
C PRO A 205 18.96 4.08 1.95
N SER A 206 17.82 3.40 1.85
CA SER A 206 16.52 3.98 1.49
C SER A 206 15.37 3.33 2.23
N GLY A 207 14.16 3.90 2.09
CA GLY A 207 12.94 3.18 2.40
C GLY A 207 12.68 2.06 1.40
N GLY A 208 11.92 1.06 1.79
CA GLY A 208 11.52 -0.08 0.97
C GLY A 208 11.63 -1.41 1.69
N SER A 209 11.09 -2.45 1.07
CA SER A 209 11.18 -3.83 1.57
C SER A 209 12.59 -4.39 1.37
N CYS A 210 12.92 -5.45 2.07
CA CYS A 210 14.26 -6.06 2.05
C CYS A 210 14.82 -6.23 0.63
N GLY A 211 16.10 -5.95 0.45
CA GLY A 211 16.83 -6.04 -0.83
C GLY A 211 17.16 -7.48 -1.24
N GLY A 212 16.21 -8.40 -1.14
CA GLY A 212 16.35 -9.79 -1.52
C GLY A 212 15.00 -10.44 -1.81
N GLN A 213 15.00 -11.60 -2.45
CA GLN A 213 13.79 -12.36 -2.79
C GLN A 213 13.22 -13.08 -1.57
N PHE A 214 12.96 -12.35 -0.50
CA PHE A 214 12.28 -12.83 0.69
C PHE A 214 10.76 -12.76 0.50
N THR A 215 9.99 -12.90 1.57
CA THR A 215 8.51 -12.98 1.47
C THR A 215 7.90 -11.76 0.80
N ALA A 216 8.30 -10.53 1.13
CA ALA A 216 7.71 -9.33 0.55
C ALA A 216 7.87 -9.28 -0.97
N ASN A 217 9.09 -9.47 -1.49
CA ASN A 217 9.34 -9.45 -2.93
C ASN A 217 8.71 -10.66 -3.64
N THR A 218 8.71 -11.83 -2.99
CA THR A 218 8.04 -13.03 -3.51
C THR A 218 6.52 -12.82 -3.63
N MET A 219 5.88 -12.29 -2.58
CA MET A 219 4.45 -12.01 -2.61
C MET A 219 4.08 -10.89 -3.59
N ALA A 220 4.98 -9.94 -3.82
CA ALA A 220 4.81 -8.96 -4.89
C ALA A 220 4.75 -9.62 -6.28
N CYS A 221 5.69 -10.53 -6.59
CA CYS A 221 5.66 -11.31 -7.83
C CYS A 221 4.41 -12.20 -7.93
N VAL A 222 4.02 -12.85 -6.83
CA VAL A 222 2.78 -13.63 -6.77
C VAL A 222 1.56 -12.77 -7.07
N SER A 223 1.49 -11.57 -6.51
CA SER A 223 0.35 -10.66 -6.75
C SER A 223 0.17 -10.29 -8.22
N GLU A 224 1.26 -10.15 -8.97
CA GLU A 224 1.20 -9.98 -10.43
C GLU A 224 0.76 -11.27 -11.13
N ALA A 225 1.35 -12.41 -10.75
CA ALA A 225 1.07 -13.70 -11.39
C ALA A 225 -0.39 -14.12 -11.26
N ILE A 226 -1.05 -13.79 -10.14
CA ILE A 226 -2.47 -14.08 -9.91
C ILE A 226 -3.41 -12.95 -10.33
N GLY A 227 -2.88 -11.87 -10.90
CA GLY A 227 -3.67 -10.77 -11.46
C GLY A 227 -4.23 -9.76 -10.43
N LEU A 228 -3.70 -9.73 -9.21
CA LEU A 228 -4.10 -8.74 -8.19
C LEU A 228 -3.34 -7.41 -8.32
N ALA A 229 -2.14 -7.42 -8.90
CA ALA A 229 -1.32 -6.23 -9.12
C ALA A 229 -1.09 -5.96 -10.61
N LEU A 230 -0.77 -4.72 -10.96
CA LEU A 230 -0.47 -4.36 -12.35
C LEU A 230 0.85 -5.00 -12.79
N PRO A 231 0.92 -5.52 -14.03
CA PRO A 231 2.14 -6.11 -14.58
C PRO A 231 3.33 -5.14 -14.53
N GLY A 232 4.48 -5.65 -14.10
CA GLY A 232 5.72 -4.88 -13.96
C GLY A 232 5.84 -4.07 -12.66
N SER A 233 4.81 -4.04 -11.82
CA SER A 233 4.81 -3.25 -10.58
C SER A 233 5.68 -3.87 -9.48
N SER A 234 5.86 -5.19 -9.44
CA SER A 234 6.65 -5.86 -8.39
C SER A 234 8.14 -5.53 -8.44
N GLY A 235 8.69 -5.29 -9.61
CA GLY A 235 10.11 -5.05 -9.81
C GLY A 235 10.59 -3.61 -9.55
N THR A 236 9.69 -2.66 -9.28
CA THR A 236 10.05 -1.24 -9.15
C THR A 236 10.45 -0.89 -7.71
N PRO A 237 11.65 -0.34 -7.44
CA PRO A 237 12.08 0.07 -6.11
C PRO A 237 11.21 1.17 -5.50
N ALA A 238 11.14 1.19 -4.16
CA ALA A 238 10.30 2.12 -3.39
C ALA A 238 10.63 3.61 -3.62
N PRO A 239 11.91 4.04 -3.71
CA PRO A 239 12.25 5.45 -3.88
C PRO A 239 12.08 5.99 -5.29
N TYR A 240 11.82 5.16 -6.30
CA TYR A 240 11.72 5.60 -7.68
C TYR A 240 10.38 6.26 -7.99
N GLU A 241 10.38 7.34 -8.78
CA GLU A 241 9.16 8.02 -9.25
C GLU A 241 8.25 7.11 -10.07
N SER A 242 8.82 6.14 -10.79
CA SER A 242 8.04 5.13 -11.52
C SER A 242 7.15 4.29 -10.59
N ARG A 243 7.49 4.17 -9.30
CA ARG A 243 6.62 3.55 -8.29
C ARG A 243 5.31 4.32 -8.13
N ASP A 244 5.38 5.64 -8.08
CA ASP A 244 4.18 6.49 -7.95
C ASP A 244 3.30 6.40 -9.20
N SER A 245 3.90 6.26 -10.38
CA SER A 245 3.15 6.05 -11.63
C SER A 245 2.35 4.72 -11.60
N TYR A 246 2.93 3.64 -11.07
CA TYR A 246 2.19 2.39 -10.85
C TYR A 246 1.06 2.55 -9.82
N CYS A 247 1.27 3.33 -8.77
CA CYS A 247 0.24 3.61 -7.77
C CYS A 247 -0.94 4.39 -8.38
N GLU A 248 -0.65 5.43 -9.17
CA GLU A 248 -1.68 6.19 -9.87
C GLU A 248 -2.44 5.32 -10.88
N ALA A 249 -1.72 4.53 -11.68
CA ALA A 249 -2.33 3.59 -12.62
C ALA A 249 -3.21 2.54 -11.92
N SER A 250 -2.81 2.05 -10.75
CA SER A 250 -3.60 1.13 -9.92
C SER A 250 -4.90 1.78 -9.42
N GLY A 251 -4.83 3.06 -9.03
CA GLY A 251 -6.01 3.84 -8.68
C GLY A 251 -6.99 4.02 -9.84
N VAL A 252 -6.48 4.16 -11.07
CA VAL A 252 -7.33 4.17 -12.28
C VAL A 252 -7.90 2.78 -12.55
N ALA A 253 -7.08 1.73 -12.42
CA ALA A 253 -7.47 0.37 -12.76
C ALA A 253 -8.61 -0.16 -11.89
N VAL A 254 -8.64 0.16 -10.60
CA VAL A 254 -9.70 -0.28 -9.67
C VAL A 254 -11.09 0.26 -10.04
N MET A 255 -11.14 1.32 -10.85
CA MET A 255 -12.37 1.97 -11.31
C MET A 255 -12.90 1.44 -12.65
N ASN A 256 -12.20 0.53 -13.30
CA ASN A 256 -12.58 -0.05 -14.60
C ASN A 256 -13.27 -1.39 -14.47
#